data_b55df1e3199dc6817de9527c5c146ada
#
_entry.id   b55df1e3199dc6817de9527c5c146ada
#
_cell.length_a   1.000
_cell.length_b   1.000
_cell.length_c   1.000
_cell.angle_alpha   90.00
_cell.angle_beta   90.00
_cell.angle_gamma   90.00
#
_symmetry.space_group_name_H-M   'P 1'
#
loop_
_entity.id
_entity.type
_entity.pdbx_description
1 polymer ?
#
loop_
_entity_poly.entity_id
_entity_poly.type
_entity_poly.pdbx_seq_one_letter_code
_entity_poly.pdbx_strand_id
1 'polypeptide(L)'
;MTTYRFCPLCAEPLSLQLRDEDGGPTQRLCCTACAFTHWNNPTPVLGAIVEVQGQVLLARNAAWTTRMFALITGFMEANESPEQGIKREVAEETNLQVTSLDLVGVYDFQRMNQVLIIYHAVADGEVKLSPELLEYKLFKPENVRCWPGGTGRGMADWLISRGIEPQWLAPPAS
;
A
#
# COMPACT_ATOMS: atom_id res chain seq x y z
N MET A 1 -13.95 -8.70 3.17
CA MET A 1 -12.79 -9.45 3.71
C MET A 1 -13.08 -10.92 3.56
N THR A 2 -12.14 -11.70 3.02
CA THR A 2 -12.31 -13.16 2.93
C THR A 2 -12.04 -13.73 4.31
N THR A 3 -13.06 -14.27 4.96
CA THR A 3 -12.90 -14.93 6.26
C THR A 3 -12.44 -16.37 6.02
N TYR A 4 -11.37 -16.79 6.67
CA TYR A 4 -10.92 -18.17 6.63
C TYR A 4 -12.05 -19.09 7.15
N ARG A 5 -12.37 -20.13 6.40
CA ARG A 5 -13.38 -21.14 6.79
C ARG A 5 -12.71 -22.40 7.31
N PHE A 6 -11.51 -22.70 6.82
CA PHE A 6 -10.76 -23.90 7.14
C PHE A 6 -9.34 -23.55 7.60
N CYS A 7 -8.78 -24.37 8.43
CA CYS A 7 -7.42 -24.26 8.93
C CYS A 7 -6.40 -24.45 7.79
N PRO A 8 -5.45 -23.53 7.57
CA PRO A 8 -4.45 -23.70 6.52
C PRO A 8 -3.41 -24.78 6.84
N LEU A 9 -3.36 -25.31 8.09
CA LEU A 9 -2.41 -26.33 8.50
C LEU A 9 -2.97 -27.75 8.42
N CYS A 10 -4.28 -27.95 8.72
CA CYS A 10 -4.87 -29.29 8.80
C CYS A 10 -6.24 -29.42 8.12
N ALA A 11 -6.70 -28.38 7.44
CA ALA A 11 -7.96 -28.30 6.71
C ALA A 11 -9.26 -28.48 7.55
N GLU A 12 -9.17 -28.61 8.87
CA GLU A 12 -10.36 -28.64 9.74
C GLU A 12 -11.06 -27.28 9.77
N PRO A 13 -12.39 -27.25 9.99
CA PRO A 13 -13.12 -26.00 10.12
C PRO A 13 -12.60 -25.11 11.25
N LEU A 14 -12.55 -23.81 11.01
CA LEU A 14 -12.23 -22.81 12.02
C LEU A 14 -13.51 -22.35 12.74
N SER A 15 -13.39 -22.06 14.03
CA SER A 15 -14.48 -21.50 14.85
C SER A 15 -14.00 -20.30 15.66
N LEU A 16 -14.93 -19.38 15.93
CA LEU A 16 -14.66 -18.27 16.84
C LEU A 16 -14.57 -18.79 18.28
N GLN A 17 -13.45 -18.50 18.91
CA GLN A 17 -13.19 -18.86 20.30
C GLN A 17 -12.74 -17.64 21.08
N LEU A 18 -13.19 -17.54 22.34
CA LEU A 18 -12.70 -16.52 23.26
C LEU A 18 -11.34 -16.98 23.79
N ARG A 19 -10.34 -16.13 23.64
CA ARG A 19 -8.98 -16.35 24.13
C ARG A 19 -8.62 -15.25 25.12
N ASP A 20 -8.00 -15.62 26.22
CA ASP A 20 -7.42 -14.66 27.15
C ASP A 20 -6.07 -14.18 26.58
N GLU A 21 -5.99 -12.89 26.30
CA GLU A 21 -4.79 -12.21 25.79
C GLU A 21 -4.40 -11.10 26.77
N ASP A 22 -3.18 -10.55 26.66
CA ASP A 22 -2.67 -9.51 27.54
C ASP A 22 -3.58 -8.26 27.61
N GLY A 23 -4.30 -7.97 26.51
CA GLY A 23 -5.29 -6.89 26.43
C GLY A 23 -6.70 -7.28 26.90
N GLY A 24 -6.89 -8.48 27.45
CA GLY A 24 -8.17 -9.05 27.88
C GLY A 24 -8.78 -10.03 26.87
N PRO A 25 -9.95 -10.59 27.18
CA PRO A 25 -10.60 -11.62 26.37
C PRO A 25 -10.91 -11.12 24.96
N THR A 26 -10.38 -11.81 23.94
CA THR A 26 -10.53 -11.45 22.52
C THR A 26 -11.07 -12.65 21.74
N GLN A 27 -12.02 -12.39 20.83
CA GLN A 27 -12.52 -13.42 19.92
C GLN A 27 -11.52 -13.63 18.77
N ARG A 28 -11.05 -14.86 18.62
CA ARG A 28 -10.17 -15.29 17.52
C ARG A 28 -10.75 -16.46 16.76
N LEU A 29 -10.44 -16.53 15.49
CA LEU A 29 -10.78 -17.65 14.64
C LEU A 29 -9.71 -18.73 14.84
N CYS A 30 -10.06 -19.84 15.50
CA CYS A 30 -9.15 -20.87 15.94
C CYS A 30 -9.51 -22.24 15.33
N CYS A 31 -8.49 -23.08 15.17
CA CYS A 31 -8.68 -24.48 14.84
C CYS A 31 -8.92 -25.29 16.11
N THR A 32 -9.88 -26.25 16.07
CA THR A 32 -10.16 -27.15 17.19
C THR A 32 -9.28 -28.39 17.18
N ALA A 33 -8.68 -28.73 16.04
CA ALA A 33 -7.86 -29.93 15.86
C ALA A 33 -6.35 -29.68 15.97
N CYS A 34 -5.89 -28.41 15.78
CA CYS A 34 -4.50 -28.05 15.96
C CYS A 34 -4.37 -26.67 16.63
N ALA A 35 -3.15 -26.20 16.89
CA ALA A 35 -2.90 -24.95 17.61
C ALA A 35 -3.02 -23.68 16.74
N PHE A 36 -3.51 -23.76 15.50
CA PHE A 36 -3.61 -22.61 14.63
C PHE A 36 -4.61 -21.56 15.15
N THR A 37 -4.16 -20.30 15.18
CA THR A 37 -4.99 -19.14 15.49
C THR A 37 -4.80 -18.11 14.38
N HIS A 38 -5.89 -17.63 13.80
CA HIS A 38 -5.87 -16.52 12.86
C HIS A 38 -5.88 -15.19 13.61
N TRP A 39 -4.73 -14.53 13.64
CA TRP A 39 -4.52 -13.29 14.38
C TRP A 39 -5.16 -12.06 13.72
N ASN A 40 -5.47 -12.16 12.44
CA ASN A 40 -6.02 -11.08 11.63
C ASN A 40 -5.16 -9.80 11.64
N ASN A 41 -3.83 -9.97 11.63
CA ASN A 41 -2.90 -8.84 11.57
C ASN A 41 -3.07 -8.08 10.24
N PRO A 42 -2.87 -6.75 10.23
CA PRO A 42 -2.90 -5.99 9.00
C PRO A 42 -1.78 -6.43 8.05
N THR A 43 -2.09 -6.45 6.76
CA THR A 43 -1.09 -6.78 5.72
C THR A 43 -0.22 -5.57 5.42
N PRO A 44 1.12 -5.69 5.42
CA PRO A 44 2.01 -4.62 4.98
C PRO A 44 1.87 -4.37 3.47
N VAL A 45 1.68 -3.11 3.11
CA VAL A 45 1.65 -2.64 1.71
C VAL A 45 2.65 -1.49 1.59
N LEU A 46 3.51 -1.58 0.59
CA LEU A 46 4.50 -0.57 0.27
C LEU A 46 3.93 0.42 -0.74
N GLY A 47 4.28 1.69 -0.62
CA GLY A 47 3.89 2.70 -1.58
C GLY A 47 5.04 3.65 -1.89
N ALA A 48 5.19 4.03 -3.16
CA ALA A 48 6.21 4.96 -3.62
C ALA A 48 5.62 6.23 -4.22
N ILE A 49 6.03 7.38 -3.69
CA ILE A 49 5.96 8.66 -4.37
C ILE A 49 7.19 8.69 -5.29
N VAL A 50 7.01 8.24 -6.53
CA VAL A 50 8.09 8.16 -7.51
C VAL A 50 8.32 9.52 -8.13
N GLU A 51 9.51 10.09 -7.93
CA GLU A 51 9.94 11.34 -8.54
C GLU A 51 10.91 11.06 -9.68
N VAL A 52 10.54 11.51 -10.89
CA VAL A 52 11.35 11.41 -12.10
C VAL A 52 11.55 12.81 -12.67
N GLN A 53 12.80 13.26 -12.78
CA GLN A 53 13.15 14.59 -13.30
C GLN A 53 12.37 15.74 -12.61
N GLY A 54 12.19 15.65 -11.30
CA GLY A 54 11.46 16.65 -10.50
C GLY A 54 9.94 16.59 -10.64
N GLN A 55 9.39 15.59 -11.27
CA GLN A 55 7.95 15.35 -11.42
C GLN A 55 7.52 14.06 -10.73
N VAL A 56 6.34 14.06 -10.15
CA VAL A 56 5.73 12.89 -9.49
C VAL A 56 5.02 12.04 -10.53
N LEU A 57 5.38 10.76 -10.59
CA LEU A 57 4.70 9.75 -11.39
C LEU A 57 3.50 9.23 -10.63
N LEU A 58 2.32 9.34 -11.22
CA LEU A 58 1.11 8.65 -10.79
C LEU A 58 0.63 7.74 -11.89
N ALA A 59 0.19 6.53 -11.54
CA ALA A 59 -0.23 5.51 -12.49
C ALA A 59 -1.67 5.07 -12.25
N ARG A 60 -2.30 4.55 -13.31
CA ARG A 60 -3.63 3.95 -13.28
C ARG A 60 -3.52 2.44 -13.39
N ASN A 61 -4.03 1.75 -12.37
CA ASN A 61 -4.07 0.29 -12.37
C ASN A 61 -5.11 -0.24 -13.37
N ALA A 62 -4.77 -1.31 -14.09
CA ALA A 62 -5.61 -1.95 -15.11
C ALA A 62 -6.92 -2.54 -14.54
N ALA A 63 -6.90 -2.96 -13.27
CA ALA A 63 -8.07 -3.51 -12.60
C ALA A 63 -9.11 -2.45 -12.16
N TRP A 64 -8.76 -1.15 -12.22
CA TRP A 64 -9.68 -0.11 -11.78
C TRP A 64 -10.67 0.28 -12.87
N THR A 65 -11.94 0.28 -12.53
CA THR A 65 -13.03 0.74 -13.41
C THR A 65 -13.07 2.27 -13.54
N THR A 66 -12.56 2.98 -12.55
CA THR A 66 -12.49 4.45 -12.53
C THR A 66 -11.17 4.94 -13.10
N ARG A 67 -11.18 6.11 -13.76
CA ARG A 67 -9.96 6.75 -14.25
C ARG A 67 -9.27 7.52 -13.13
N MET A 68 -8.75 6.79 -12.15
CA MET A 68 -8.00 7.33 -11.02
C MET A 68 -6.50 7.05 -11.19
N PHE A 69 -5.67 8.00 -10.78
CA PHE A 69 -4.22 7.87 -10.72
C PHE A 69 -3.77 7.86 -9.27
N ALA A 70 -2.87 6.96 -8.92
CA ALA A 70 -2.35 6.82 -7.57
C ALA A 70 -0.85 6.49 -7.57
N LEU A 71 -0.28 6.33 -6.39
CA LEU A 71 1.10 5.89 -6.21
C LEU A 71 1.32 4.49 -6.76
N ILE A 72 2.58 4.19 -7.07
CA ILE A 72 3.04 2.80 -7.24
C ILE A 72 2.93 2.11 -5.90
N THR A 73 2.32 0.93 -5.86
CA THR A 73 2.09 0.19 -4.62
C THR A 73 2.17 -1.31 -4.85
N GLY A 74 2.73 -2.04 -3.88
CA GLY A 74 2.73 -3.49 -3.89
C GLY A 74 2.77 -4.10 -2.51
N PHE A 75 2.54 -5.40 -2.42
CA PHE A 75 2.66 -6.13 -1.18
C PHE A 75 4.12 -6.37 -0.83
N MET A 76 4.43 -6.20 0.45
CA MET A 76 5.72 -6.64 0.96
C MET A 76 5.79 -8.16 0.91
N GLU A 77 6.86 -8.70 0.33
CA GLU A 77 7.07 -10.14 0.22
C GLU A 77 7.89 -10.70 1.40
N ALA A 78 7.88 -12.02 1.53
CA ALA A 78 8.70 -12.69 2.53
C ALA A 78 10.19 -12.55 2.20
N ASN A 79 11.01 -12.35 3.24
CA ASN A 79 12.47 -12.25 3.16
C ASN A 79 13.02 -11.00 2.45
N GLU A 80 12.22 -9.96 2.30
CA GLU A 80 12.69 -8.64 1.86
C GLU A 80 12.51 -7.58 2.95
N SER A 81 13.34 -6.54 2.95
CA SER A 81 13.06 -5.33 3.73
C SER A 81 12.05 -4.44 3.00
N PRO A 82 11.34 -3.52 3.71
CA PRO A 82 10.43 -2.57 3.05
C PRO A 82 11.11 -1.77 1.93
N GLU A 83 12.39 -1.39 2.11
CA GLU A 83 13.17 -0.66 1.12
C GLU A 83 13.51 -1.51 -0.11
N GLN A 84 13.77 -2.80 0.10
CA GLN A 84 14.00 -3.73 -1.02
C GLN A 84 12.71 -3.94 -1.80
N GLY A 85 11.60 -4.18 -1.10
CA GLY A 85 10.30 -4.41 -1.72
C GLY A 85 9.83 -3.22 -2.54
N ILE A 86 9.91 -1.98 -2.01
CA ILE A 86 9.45 -0.82 -2.77
C ILE A 86 10.33 -0.52 -3.99
N LYS A 87 11.65 -0.78 -3.92
CA LYS A 87 12.53 -0.67 -5.10
C LYS A 87 12.17 -1.70 -6.16
N ARG A 88 11.83 -2.93 -5.74
CA ARG A 88 11.37 -3.99 -6.64
C ARG A 88 10.08 -3.58 -7.33
N GLU A 89 9.06 -3.13 -6.58
CA GLU A 89 7.76 -2.69 -7.13
C GLU A 89 7.93 -1.55 -8.15
N VAL A 90 8.74 -0.53 -7.83
CA VAL A 90 9.01 0.57 -8.76
C VAL A 90 9.66 0.04 -10.05
N ALA A 91 10.63 -0.86 -9.93
CA ALA A 91 11.32 -1.43 -11.10
C ALA A 91 10.38 -2.33 -11.93
N GLU A 92 9.60 -3.19 -11.30
CA GLU A 92 8.67 -4.12 -11.95
C GLU A 92 7.53 -3.38 -12.66
N GLU A 93 6.90 -2.41 -11.99
CA GLU A 93 5.74 -1.71 -12.54
C GLU A 93 6.09 -0.61 -13.54
N THR A 94 7.28 0.01 -13.42
CA THR A 94 7.64 1.20 -14.21
C THR A 94 8.94 1.09 -15.01
N ASN A 95 9.75 0.05 -14.82
CA ASN A 95 11.10 -0.11 -15.37
C ASN A 95 12.10 0.97 -14.91
N LEU A 96 11.79 1.76 -13.90
CA LEU A 96 12.67 2.78 -13.34
C LEU A 96 13.63 2.20 -12.30
N GLN A 97 14.80 2.81 -12.16
CA GLN A 97 15.79 2.46 -11.15
C GLN A 97 15.77 3.52 -10.04
N VAL A 98 15.48 3.11 -8.81
CA VAL A 98 15.46 4.00 -7.64
C VAL A 98 16.90 4.35 -7.24
N THR A 99 17.22 5.65 -7.24
CA THR A 99 18.53 6.20 -6.90
C THR A 99 18.59 6.78 -5.49
N SER A 100 17.47 7.28 -4.97
CA SER A 100 17.33 7.70 -3.58
C SER A 100 15.97 7.26 -3.02
N LEU A 101 15.94 6.94 -1.73
CA LEU A 101 14.75 6.45 -1.05
C LEU A 101 14.69 6.98 0.37
N ASP A 102 13.60 7.68 0.70
CA ASP A 102 13.36 8.26 2.01
C ASP A 102 11.98 7.84 2.53
N LEU A 103 11.91 7.39 3.79
CA LEU A 103 10.63 7.05 4.42
C LEU A 103 9.81 8.33 4.66
N VAL A 104 8.61 8.37 4.11
CA VAL A 104 7.64 9.45 4.38
C VAL A 104 6.85 9.17 5.66
N GLY A 105 6.34 7.95 5.80
CA GLY A 105 5.61 7.57 6.99
C GLY A 105 4.90 6.21 6.89
N VAL A 106 4.28 5.86 8.01
CA VAL A 106 3.47 4.65 8.15
C VAL A 106 2.03 5.04 8.45
N TYR A 107 1.08 4.48 7.70
CA TYR A 107 -0.33 4.87 7.75
C TYR A 107 -1.24 3.66 7.90
N ASP A 108 -2.32 3.82 8.64
CA ASP A 108 -3.36 2.83 8.73
C ASP A 108 -4.27 2.85 7.48
N PHE A 109 -4.71 1.68 7.06
CA PHE A 109 -5.75 1.53 6.05
C PHE A 109 -6.75 0.47 6.52
N GLN A 110 -7.51 0.81 7.55
CA GLN A 110 -8.38 -0.11 8.29
C GLN A 110 -9.40 -0.79 7.40
N ARG A 111 -9.98 -0.07 6.43
CA ARG A 111 -10.97 -0.64 5.50
C ARG A 111 -10.47 -1.88 4.77
N MET A 112 -9.16 -1.95 4.49
CA MET A 112 -8.53 -3.08 3.80
C MET A 112 -7.76 -4.00 4.75
N ASN A 113 -7.74 -3.70 6.07
CA ASN A 113 -6.89 -4.36 7.05
C ASN A 113 -5.42 -4.35 6.61
N GLN A 114 -4.91 -3.16 6.28
CA GLN A 114 -3.55 -2.95 5.79
C GLN A 114 -2.83 -1.89 6.61
N VAL A 115 -1.51 -1.98 6.66
CA VAL A 115 -0.60 -0.93 7.07
C VAL A 115 0.19 -0.49 5.83
N LEU A 116 0.19 0.82 5.54
CA LEU A 116 0.87 1.38 4.38
C LEU A 116 2.20 1.97 4.84
N ILE A 117 3.29 1.57 4.20
CA ILE A 117 4.64 2.10 4.42
C ILE A 117 5.01 2.91 3.17
N ILE A 118 4.98 4.24 3.28
CA ILE A 118 5.11 5.13 2.13
C ILE A 118 6.51 5.70 2.08
N TYR A 119 7.14 5.58 0.92
CA TYR A 119 8.45 6.13 0.61
C TYR A 119 8.35 7.21 -0.45
N HIS A 120 9.25 8.19 -0.39
CA HIS A 120 9.63 9.03 -1.51
C HIS A 120 10.82 8.36 -2.22
N ALA A 121 10.67 8.12 -3.51
CA ALA A 121 11.66 7.43 -4.33
C ALA A 121 12.06 8.30 -5.52
N VAL A 122 13.29 8.81 -5.52
CA VAL A 122 13.86 9.44 -6.73
C VAL A 122 14.32 8.31 -7.65
N ALA A 123 13.89 8.37 -8.90
CA ALA A 123 14.18 7.30 -9.85
C ALA A 123 14.56 7.85 -11.24
N ASP A 124 15.40 7.10 -11.93
CA ASP A 124 15.89 7.40 -13.26
C ASP A 124 15.57 6.26 -14.24
N GLY A 125 15.53 6.58 -15.52
CA GLY A 125 15.31 5.62 -16.59
C GLY A 125 14.18 6.00 -17.53
N GLU A 126 13.84 5.08 -18.43
CA GLU A 126 12.71 5.21 -19.35
C GLU A 126 11.50 4.47 -18.75
N VAL A 127 10.38 5.16 -18.58
CA VAL A 127 9.15 4.55 -18.06
C VAL A 127 8.60 3.54 -19.06
N LYS A 128 8.53 2.29 -18.64
CA LYS A 128 7.83 1.20 -19.34
C LYS A 128 6.91 0.51 -18.36
N LEU A 129 5.63 0.66 -18.58
CA LEU A 129 4.62 0.12 -17.66
C LEU A 129 4.51 -1.39 -17.78
N SER A 130 4.34 -2.06 -16.65
CA SER A 130 3.93 -3.45 -16.59
C SER A 130 2.48 -3.63 -17.07
N PRO A 131 2.03 -4.86 -17.35
CA PRO A 131 0.64 -5.14 -17.71
C PRO A 131 -0.39 -4.76 -16.63
N GLU A 132 0.04 -4.54 -15.39
CA GLU A 132 -0.82 -4.12 -14.28
C GLU A 132 -1.21 -2.64 -14.35
N LEU A 133 -0.48 -1.85 -15.12
CA LEU A 133 -0.70 -0.42 -15.28
C LEU A 133 -1.12 -0.09 -16.71
N LEU A 134 -2.16 0.74 -16.86
CA LEU A 134 -2.67 1.16 -18.18
C LEU A 134 -2.04 2.43 -18.71
N GLU A 135 -1.83 3.40 -17.83
CA GLU A 135 -1.29 4.71 -18.18
C GLU A 135 -0.63 5.36 -16.97
N TYR A 136 0.30 6.26 -17.22
CA TYR A 136 0.88 7.09 -16.17
C TYR A 136 0.82 8.56 -16.57
N LYS A 137 0.98 9.43 -15.59
CA LYS A 137 1.13 10.87 -15.76
C LYS A 137 2.23 11.38 -14.85
N LEU A 138 2.94 12.39 -15.35
CA LEU A 138 3.92 13.14 -14.59
C LEU A 138 3.30 14.48 -14.17
N PHE A 139 3.39 14.80 -12.90
CA PHE A 139 2.87 16.03 -12.32
C PHE A 139 4.00 16.79 -11.63
N LYS A 140 4.04 18.11 -11.82
CA LYS A 140 4.81 18.93 -10.89
C LYS A 140 4.23 18.77 -9.49
N PRO A 141 5.03 18.74 -8.41
CA PRO A 141 4.52 18.55 -7.05
C PRO A 141 3.36 19.47 -6.70
N GLU A 142 3.40 20.75 -7.11
CA GLU A 142 2.36 21.77 -6.87
C GLU A 142 1.01 21.46 -7.56
N ASN A 143 1.02 20.60 -8.56
CA ASN A 143 -0.17 20.20 -9.34
C ASN A 143 -0.74 18.85 -8.93
N VAL A 144 -0.09 18.15 -7.99
CA VAL A 144 -0.61 16.89 -7.45
C VAL A 144 -1.82 17.17 -6.56
N ARG A 145 -2.87 16.39 -6.77
CA ARG A 145 -4.05 16.41 -5.89
C ARG A 145 -4.08 15.16 -5.06
N CYS A 146 -4.17 15.34 -3.74
CA CYS A 146 -4.28 14.25 -2.78
C CYS A 146 -5.69 13.66 -2.77
N TRP A 147 -5.82 12.40 -2.40
CA TRP A 147 -7.11 11.72 -2.26
C TRP A 147 -7.34 11.30 -0.80
N PRO A 148 -8.60 11.31 -0.33
CA PRO A 148 -8.91 10.95 1.04
C PRO A 148 -8.75 9.45 1.26
N GLY A 149 -7.81 9.05 2.08
CA GLY A 149 -7.57 7.67 2.48
C GLY A 149 -6.47 6.95 1.71
N GLY A 150 -6.09 5.80 2.20
CA GLY A 150 -4.98 5.02 1.65
C GLY A 150 -3.69 5.84 1.55
N THR A 151 -3.02 5.72 0.42
CA THR A 151 -1.73 6.38 0.15
C THR A 151 -1.81 7.90 -0.01
N GLY A 152 -3.02 8.49 -0.13
CA GLY A 152 -3.19 9.93 -0.31
C GLY A 152 -2.72 10.75 0.89
N ARG A 153 -2.77 10.20 2.12
CA ARG A 153 -2.22 10.85 3.33
C ARG A 153 -0.70 10.99 3.24
N GLY A 154 -0.01 9.91 2.83
CA GLY A 154 1.43 9.97 2.64
C GLY A 154 1.84 10.97 1.55
N MET A 155 1.08 11.08 0.46
CA MET A 155 1.30 12.13 -0.54
C MET A 155 1.15 13.53 0.07
N ALA A 156 0.13 13.76 0.90
CA ALA A 156 -0.08 15.05 1.55
C ALA A 156 1.07 15.42 2.50
N ASP A 157 1.50 14.49 3.34
CA ASP A 157 2.62 14.72 4.28
C ASP A 157 3.92 15.02 3.55
N TRP A 158 4.18 14.32 2.44
CA TRP A 158 5.34 14.59 1.59
C TRP A 158 5.28 15.99 0.95
N LEU A 159 4.12 16.44 0.46
CA LEU A 159 3.95 17.80 -0.07
C LEU A 159 4.18 18.85 1.02
N ILE A 160 3.63 18.65 2.22
CA ILE A 160 3.83 19.54 3.37
C ILE A 160 5.32 19.65 3.72
N SER A 161 6.06 18.53 3.75
CA SER A 161 7.49 18.54 4.02
C SER A 161 8.32 19.37 3.02
N ARG A 162 7.76 19.61 1.83
CA ARG A 162 8.32 20.47 0.77
C ARG A 162 7.79 21.90 0.79
N GLY A 163 6.96 22.26 1.78
CA GLY A 163 6.33 23.58 1.87
C GLY A 163 5.19 23.80 0.87
N ILE A 164 4.62 22.72 0.33
CA ILE A 164 3.50 22.77 -0.61
C ILE A 164 2.21 22.42 0.13
N GLU A 165 1.20 23.27 0.06
CA GLU A 165 -0.11 23.02 0.65
C GLU A 165 -0.88 21.96 -0.16
N PRO A 166 -1.31 20.83 0.45
CA PRO A 166 -2.02 19.79 -0.26
C PRO A 166 -3.38 20.22 -0.79
N GLN A 167 -3.63 19.99 -2.06
CA GLN A 167 -4.96 20.14 -2.66
C GLN A 167 -5.65 18.78 -2.67
N TRP A 168 -6.88 18.72 -2.16
CA TRP A 168 -7.62 17.46 -2.04
C TRP A 168 -8.63 17.27 -3.17
N LEU A 169 -8.73 16.06 -3.68
CA LEU A 169 -9.84 15.64 -4.52
C LEU A 169 -11.12 15.60 -3.67
N ALA A 170 -12.23 16.03 -4.26
CA ALA A 170 -13.52 15.84 -3.61
C ALA A 170 -13.76 14.35 -3.33
N PRO A 171 -14.36 13.99 -2.18
CA PRO A 171 -14.75 12.61 -1.95
C PRO A 171 -15.70 12.16 -3.07
N PRO A 172 -15.65 10.87 -3.48
CA PRO A 172 -16.58 10.37 -4.47
C PRO A 172 -18.02 10.62 -4.00
N ALA A 173 -18.88 11.06 -4.92
CA ALA A 173 -20.30 11.22 -4.62
C ALA A 173 -20.84 9.87 -4.14
N SER A 174 -21.50 9.89 -2.98
CA SER A 174 -22.15 8.73 -2.34
C SER A 174 -23.29 8.18 -3.17
#